data_887c1510d0bca14dc07c29d65a5ac732
#
_entry.id   887c1510d0bca14dc07c29d65a5ac732
#
_cell.length_a   1.000
_cell.length_b   1.000
_cell.length_c   1.000
_cell.angle_alpha   90.00
_cell.angle_beta   90.00
_cell.angle_gamma   90.00
#
_symmetry.space_group_name_H-M   'P 1'
#
loop_
_entity.id
_entity.type
_entity.pdbx_description
1 polymer ?
#
loop_
_entity_poly.entity_id
_entity_poly.type
_entity_poly.pdbx_seq_one_letter_code
_entity_poly.pdbx_strand_id
1 'polypeptide(L)'
;MVLTILIPARAILNLKEYITVGHLEKVAQLIIVSSLIVSYAYLTEFFFAWYSENPYEQTVFLSRAVGDFAPLFWLMVLCNCLAPLLFFFKALRRNTVVLFAVSLLINVGMWTERFVIIAGSLAREYARASWDTYSPSGVEWTILLASAA
;
A
#
# COMPACT_ATOMS: atom_id res chain seq x y z
N MET A 1 6.03 8.06 0.18
CA MET A 1 6.63 8.98 -0.83
C MET A 1 7.55 10.03 -0.24
N VAL A 2 7.19 10.80 0.80
CA VAL A 2 8.06 11.87 1.33
C VAL A 2 9.46 11.37 1.75
N LEU A 3 9.56 10.32 2.55
CA LEU A 3 10.86 9.74 2.96
C LEU A 3 11.67 9.20 1.79
N THR A 4 11.01 8.63 0.79
CA THR A 4 11.67 8.05 -0.39
C THR A 4 12.39 9.11 -1.21
N ILE A 5 11.88 10.34 -1.23
CA ILE A 5 12.51 11.48 -1.91
C ILE A 5 13.46 12.21 -0.97
N LEU A 6 13.08 12.41 0.28
CA LEU A 6 13.82 13.20 1.25
C LEU A 6 15.19 12.59 1.61
N ILE A 7 15.28 11.27 1.71
CA ILE A 7 16.53 10.58 2.07
C ILE A 7 17.58 10.69 0.96
N PRO A 8 17.29 10.39 -0.33
CA PRO A 8 18.24 10.61 -1.40
C PRO A 8 18.59 12.10 -1.61
N ALA A 9 17.58 12.99 -1.55
CA ALA A 9 17.81 14.42 -1.68
C ALA A 9 18.77 14.95 -0.59
N ARG A 10 18.60 14.49 0.66
CA ARG A 10 19.53 14.81 1.76
C ARG A 10 20.96 14.36 1.47
N ALA A 11 21.12 13.19 0.81
CA ALA A 11 22.43 12.65 0.49
C ALA A 11 23.09 13.38 -0.69
N ILE A 12 22.33 13.66 -1.77
CA ILE A 12 22.84 14.26 -3.00
C ILE A 12 23.13 15.75 -2.81
N LEU A 13 22.23 16.48 -2.14
CA LEU A 13 22.33 17.93 -1.93
C LEU A 13 23.12 18.31 -0.67
N ASN A 14 23.73 17.34 0.03
CA ASN A 14 24.48 17.55 1.27
C ASN A 14 23.69 18.32 2.37
N LEU A 15 22.38 18.19 2.41
CA LEU A 15 21.47 18.88 3.34
C LEU A 15 21.47 18.24 4.76
N LYS A 16 22.57 17.63 5.17
CA LYS A 16 22.66 16.92 6.48
C LYS A 16 22.50 17.86 7.66
N GLU A 17 22.88 19.12 7.52
CA GLU A 17 22.76 20.15 8.55
C GLU A 17 21.31 20.64 8.71
N TYR A 18 20.58 20.76 7.61
CA TYR A 18 19.17 21.20 7.62
C TYR A 18 18.19 20.08 7.94
N ILE A 19 18.39 18.91 7.32
CA ILE A 19 17.53 17.74 7.52
C ILE A 19 18.22 16.79 8.48
N THR A 20 18.04 17.02 9.76
CA THR A 20 18.60 16.16 10.81
C THR A 20 17.88 14.83 10.92
N VAL A 21 18.51 13.83 11.56
CA VAL A 21 17.87 12.53 11.86
C VAL A 21 16.60 12.73 12.69
N GLY A 22 16.53 13.76 13.53
CA GLY A 22 15.35 14.10 14.30
C GLY A 22 14.13 14.49 13.44
N HIS A 23 14.34 15.15 12.30
CA HIS A 23 13.27 15.45 11.35
C HIS A 23 12.75 14.16 10.69
N LEU A 24 13.63 13.25 10.29
CA LEU A 24 13.26 11.95 9.73
C LEU A 24 12.48 11.11 10.75
N GLU A 25 12.88 11.16 12.01
CA GLU A 25 12.18 10.48 13.10
C GLU A 25 10.75 10.99 13.30
N LYS A 26 10.53 12.31 13.22
CA LYS A 26 9.18 12.90 13.29
C LYS A 26 8.30 12.51 12.11
N VAL A 27 8.87 12.50 10.90
CA VAL A 27 8.14 12.03 9.70
C VAL A 27 7.78 10.56 9.84
N ALA A 28 8.66 9.72 10.38
CA ALA A 28 8.37 8.31 10.64
C ALA A 28 7.22 8.13 11.65
N GLN A 29 7.15 8.96 12.70
CA GLN A 29 6.02 8.95 13.65
C GLN A 29 4.70 9.31 12.96
N LEU A 30 4.73 10.28 12.04
CA LEU A 30 3.55 10.67 11.27
C LEU A 30 3.07 9.54 10.34
N ILE A 31 4.01 8.78 9.78
CA ILE A 31 3.70 7.58 8.99
C ILE A 31 3.02 6.51 9.84
N ILE A 32 3.42 6.30 11.10
CA ILE A 32 2.75 5.36 12.01
C ILE A 32 1.28 5.76 12.19
N VAL A 33 1.02 7.03 12.50
CA VAL A 33 -0.35 7.53 12.71
C VAL A 33 -1.19 7.33 11.44
N SER A 34 -0.65 7.71 10.27
CA SER A 34 -1.34 7.53 8.99
C SER A 34 -1.62 6.05 8.69
N SER A 35 -0.67 5.16 8.98
CA SER A 35 -0.83 3.72 8.80
C SER A 35 -1.90 3.12 9.71
N LEU A 36 -2.02 3.59 10.95
CA LEU A 36 -3.10 3.17 11.85
C LEU A 36 -4.47 3.60 11.34
N ILE A 37 -4.59 4.81 10.77
CA ILE A 37 -5.83 5.28 10.15
C ILE A 37 -6.18 4.42 8.95
N VAL A 38 -5.23 4.09 8.09
CA VAL A 38 -5.44 3.20 6.93
C VAL A 38 -5.84 1.81 7.37
N SER A 39 -5.19 1.25 8.40
CA SER A 39 -5.54 -0.06 8.95
C SER A 39 -6.97 -0.08 9.52
N TYR A 40 -7.36 1.00 10.20
CA TYR A 40 -8.73 1.16 10.67
C TYR A 40 -9.73 1.23 9.51
N ALA A 41 -9.40 1.96 8.44
CA ALA A 41 -10.24 2.04 7.25
C ALA A 41 -10.47 0.67 6.61
N TYR A 42 -9.43 -0.15 6.46
CA TYR A 42 -9.57 -1.52 5.94
C TYR A 42 -10.44 -2.41 6.84
N LEU A 43 -10.25 -2.35 8.16
CA LEU A 43 -11.10 -3.09 9.10
C LEU A 43 -12.56 -2.65 8.99
N THR A 44 -12.80 -1.36 8.88
CA THR A 44 -14.15 -0.80 8.74
C THR A 44 -14.79 -1.25 7.42
N GLU A 45 -14.05 -1.26 6.31
CA GLU A 45 -14.52 -1.74 5.01
C GLU A 45 -14.98 -3.20 5.07
N PHE A 46 -14.17 -4.08 5.69
CA PHE A 46 -14.53 -5.48 5.91
C PHE A 46 -15.72 -5.64 6.84
N PHE A 47 -15.78 -4.84 7.90
CA PHE A 47 -16.89 -4.86 8.84
C PHE A 47 -18.21 -4.49 8.17
N PHE A 48 -18.22 -3.43 7.35
CA PHE A 48 -19.40 -3.01 6.62
C PHE A 48 -19.84 -4.04 5.58
N ALA A 49 -18.91 -4.66 4.85
CA ALA A 49 -19.21 -5.71 3.90
C ALA A 49 -19.85 -6.93 4.59
N TRP A 50 -19.41 -7.27 5.81
CA TRP A 50 -19.98 -8.34 6.61
C TRP A 50 -21.36 -7.97 7.18
N TYR A 51 -21.51 -6.72 7.67
CA TYR A 51 -22.73 -6.24 8.33
C TYR A 51 -23.88 -5.96 7.34
N SER A 52 -23.58 -5.58 6.09
CA SER A 52 -24.59 -5.22 5.08
C SER A 52 -25.52 -6.37 4.67
N GLU A 53 -25.19 -7.62 5.05
CA GLU A 53 -25.92 -8.86 4.66
C GLU A 53 -26.13 -9.02 3.14
N ASN A 54 -25.53 -8.15 2.33
CA ASN A 54 -25.60 -8.24 0.88
C ASN A 54 -24.68 -9.37 0.37
N PRO A 55 -25.21 -10.49 -0.15
CA PRO A 55 -24.40 -11.64 -0.57
C PRO A 55 -23.41 -11.28 -1.70
N TYR A 56 -23.71 -10.27 -2.49
CA TYR A 56 -22.83 -9.79 -3.54
C TYR A 56 -21.58 -9.11 -2.96
N GLU A 57 -21.75 -8.16 -2.05
CA GLU A 57 -20.63 -7.46 -1.41
C GLU A 57 -19.75 -8.44 -0.62
N GLN A 58 -20.36 -9.31 0.19
CA GLN A 58 -19.63 -10.34 0.94
C GLN A 58 -18.80 -11.22 0.00
N THR A 59 -19.36 -11.65 -1.12
CA THR A 59 -18.64 -12.48 -2.09
C THR A 59 -17.48 -11.73 -2.75
N VAL A 60 -17.64 -10.45 -3.09
CA VAL A 60 -16.59 -9.62 -3.67
C VAL A 60 -15.43 -9.42 -2.68
N PHE A 61 -15.73 -9.09 -1.42
CA PHE A 61 -14.69 -8.90 -0.40
C PHE A 61 -14.00 -10.21 -0.03
N LEU A 62 -14.75 -11.28 0.15
CA LEU A 62 -14.18 -12.60 0.45
C LEU A 62 -13.27 -13.08 -0.69
N SER A 63 -13.65 -12.83 -1.93
CA SER A 63 -12.85 -13.20 -3.10
C SER A 63 -11.56 -12.37 -3.25
N ARG A 64 -11.50 -11.15 -2.73
CA ARG A 64 -10.23 -10.39 -2.61
C ARG A 64 -9.29 -11.05 -1.61
N ALA A 65 -9.81 -11.56 -0.49
CA ALA A 65 -9.01 -12.15 0.59
C ALA A 65 -8.58 -13.60 0.32
N VAL A 66 -9.36 -14.38 -0.44
CA VAL A 66 -9.17 -15.83 -0.62
C VAL A 66 -9.13 -16.25 -2.11
N GLY A 67 -9.52 -15.37 -3.05
CA GLY A 67 -9.56 -15.64 -4.49
C GLY A 67 -8.23 -15.39 -5.21
N ASP A 68 -8.31 -15.19 -6.53
CA ASP A 68 -7.15 -15.03 -7.42
C ASP A 68 -6.26 -13.83 -7.07
N PHE A 69 -6.83 -12.79 -6.47
CA PHE A 69 -6.11 -11.59 -6.01
C PHE A 69 -5.60 -11.69 -4.57
N ALA A 70 -5.80 -12.81 -3.87
CA ALA A 70 -5.38 -13.01 -2.49
C ALA A 70 -3.90 -12.69 -2.23
N PRO A 71 -2.92 -13.16 -3.04
CA PRO A 71 -1.51 -12.86 -2.77
C PRO A 71 -1.20 -11.37 -2.85
N LEU A 72 -1.81 -10.65 -3.78
CA LEU A 72 -1.64 -9.20 -3.91
C LEU A 72 -2.32 -8.45 -2.77
N PHE A 73 -3.50 -8.90 -2.36
CA PHE A 73 -4.21 -8.34 -1.22
C PHE A 73 -3.42 -8.48 0.09
N TRP A 74 -2.88 -9.66 0.38
CA TRP A 74 -2.08 -9.88 1.58
C TRP A 74 -0.75 -9.14 1.55
N LEU A 75 -0.12 -9.02 0.36
CA LEU A 75 1.06 -8.19 0.17
C LEU A 75 0.76 -6.72 0.50
N MET A 76 -0.37 -6.19 0.01
CA MET A 76 -0.84 -4.84 0.31
C MET A 76 -1.01 -4.62 1.83
N VAL A 77 -1.71 -5.53 2.51
CA VAL A 77 -1.93 -5.45 3.96
C VAL A 77 -0.59 -5.49 4.72
N LEU A 78 0.32 -6.36 4.34
CA LEU A 78 1.66 -6.46 4.94
C LEU A 78 2.44 -5.16 4.76
N CYS A 79 2.47 -4.60 3.56
CA CYS A 79 3.24 -3.39 3.27
C CYS A 79 2.62 -2.12 3.87
N ASN A 80 1.29 -1.99 3.90
CA ASN A 80 0.61 -0.77 4.35
C ASN A 80 0.28 -0.78 5.84
N CYS A 81 -0.01 -1.95 6.42
CA CYS A 81 -0.37 -2.06 7.84
C CYS A 81 0.80 -2.52 8.70
N LEU A 82 1.47 -3.62 8.34
CA LEU A 82 2.50 -4.23 9.19
C LEU A 82 3.88 -3.57 9.04
N ALA A 83 4.31 -3.21 7.85
CA ALA A 83 5.63 -2.62 7.65
C ALA A 83 5.80 -1.28 8.39
N PRO A 84 4.84 -0.34 8.43
CA PRO A 84 4.97 0.89 9.21
C PRO A 84 5.03 0.67 10.72
N LEU A 85 4.48 -0.45 11.24
CA LEU A 85 4.56 -0.77 12.67
C LEU A 85 6.01 -1.00 13.14
N LEU A 86 6.92 -1.34 12.23
CA LEU A 86 8.35 -1.43 12.55
C LEU A 86 8.90 -0.10 13.09
N PHE A 87 8.30 1.02 12.73
CA PHE A 87 8.69 2.34 13.22
C PHE A 87 8.30 2.60 14.69
N PHE A 88 7.53 1.73 15.34
CA PHE A 88 7.35 1.80 16.79
C PHE A 88 8.67 1.60 17.53
N PHE A 89 9.57 0.78 16.99
CA PHE A 89 10.88 0.57 17.59
C PHE A 89 11.80 1.76 17.29
N LYS A 90 12.20 2.48 18.35
CA LYS A 90 13.06 3.68 18.26
C LYS A 90 14.40 3.39 17.57
N ALA A 91 14.96 2.20 17.76
CA ALA A 91 16.21 1.78 17.12
C ALA A 91 16.10 1.71 15.59
N LEU A 92 14.99 1.16 15.07
CA LEU A 92 14.72 1.05 13.63
C LEU A 92 14.42 2.42 13.01
N ARG A 93 13.69 3.28 13.74
CA ARG A 93 13.31 4.62 13.30
C ARG A 93 14.52 5.57 13.16
N ARG A 94 15.62 5.34 13.86
CA ARG A 94 16.86 6.13 13.78
C ARG A 94 17.81 5.67 12.69
N ASN A 95 17.61 4.47 12.14
CA ASN A 95 18.44 3.95 11.08
C ASN A 95 17.89 4.40 9.72
N THR A 96 18.63 5.28 9.04
CA THR A 96 18.22 5.87 7.74
C THR A 96 18.02 4.81 6.66
N VAL A 97 18.79 3.71 6.68
CA VAL A 97 18.66 2.62 5.70
C VAL A 97 17.33 1.88 5.90
N VAL A 98 16.97 1.57 7.15
CA VAL A 98 15.70 0.92 7.48
C VAL A 98 14.53 1.84 7.12
N LEU A 99 14.64 3.14 7.43
CA LEU A 99 13.63 4.14 7.05
C LEU A 99 13.40 4.15 5.53
N PHE A 100 14.47 4.12 4.76
CA PHE A 100 14.38 4.11 3.30
C PHE A 100 13.75 2.81 2.78
N ALA A 101 14.20 1.64 3.26
CA ALA A 101 13.66 0.35 2.86
C ALA A 101 12.16 0.22 3.18
N VAL A 102 11.73 0.60 4.39
CA VAL A 102 10.30 0.55 4.76
C VAL A 102 9.50 1.57 3.95
N SER A 103 10.04 2.75 3.63
CA SER A 103 9.34 3.72 2.78
C SER A 103 9.14 3.23 1.36
N LEU A 104 10.08 2.46 0.80
CA LEU A 104 9.91 1.77 -0.48
C LEU A 104 8.84 0.69 -0.41
N LEU A 105 8.84 -0.13 0.65
CA LEU A 105 7.80 -1.14 0.86
C LEU A 105 6.40 -0.53 0.93
N ILE A 106 6.24 0.60 1.64
CA ILE A 106 4.97 1.32 1.70
C ILE A 106 4.56 1.83 0.31
N ASN A 107 5.50 2.35 -0.50
CA ASN A 107 5.18 2.79 -1.86
C ASN A 107 4.71 1.62 -2.74
N VAL A 108 5.36 0.46 -2.66
CA VAL A 108 4.92 -0.76 -3.35
C VAL A 108 3.54 -1.18 -2.87
N GLY A 109 3.29 -1.14 -1.55
CA GLY A 109 1.98 -1.45 -0.96
C GLY A 109 0.88 -0.53 -1.48
N MET A 110 1.11 0.78 -1.51
CA MET A 110 0.15 1.77 -2.03
C MET A 110 -0.13 1.57 -3.52
N TRP A 111 0.88 1.17 -4.29
CA TRP A 111 0.70 0.87 -5.71
C TRP A 111 -0.10 -0.42 -5.94
N THR A 112 0.23 -1.47 -5.18
CA THR A 112 -0.50 -2.75 -5.19
C THR A 112 -1.96 -2.56 -4.77
N GLU A 113 -2.22 -1.70 -3.77
CA GLU A 113 -3.57 -1.34 -3.34
C GLU A 113 -4.40 -0.76 -4.50
N ARG A 114 -3.85 0.22 -5.22
CA ARG A 114 -4.50 0.81 -6.38
C ARG A 114 -4.81 -0.23 -7.45
N PHE A 115 -3.85 -1.11 -7.70
CA PHE A 115 -4.04 -2.19 -8.65
C PHE A 115 -5.15 -3.15 -8.21
N VAL A 116 -5.15 -3.62 -6.98
CA VAL A 116 -6.15 -4.56 -6.45
C VAL A 116 -7.55 -3.95 -6.48
N ILE A 117 -7.70 -2.67 -6.11
CA ILE A 117 -9.00 -1.99 -6.13
C ILE A 117 -9.49 -1.84 -7.57
N ILE A 118 -8.66 -1.31 -8.48
CA ILE A 118 -9.08 -1.01 -9.85
C ILE A 118 -9.30 -2.31 -10.64
N ALA A 119 -8.31 -3.20 -10.68
CA ALA A 119 -8.40 -4.45 -11.44
C ALA A 119 -9.47 -5.39 -10.85
N GLY A 120 -9.58 -5.45 -9.52
CA GLY A 120 -10.58 -6.26 -8.85
C GLY A 120 -12.01 -5.77 -9.07
N SER A 121 -12.22 -4.45 -9.20
CA SER A 121 -13.55 -3.90 -9.50
C SER A 121 -13.93 -4.02 -10.97
N LEU A 122 -12.98 -3.86 -11.90
CA LEU A 122 -13.20 -3.99 -13.33
C LEU A 122 -13.37 -5.46 -13.78
N ALA A 123 -12.67 -6.39 -13.15
CA ALA A 123 -12.76 -7.81 -13.48
C ALA A 123 -14.06 -8.46 -12.98
N ARG A 124 -14.85 -7.78 -12.15
CA ARG A 124 -16.06 -8.33 -11.53
C ARG A 124 -17.21 -7.37 -11.68
N GLU A 125 -17.93 -7.49 -12.79
CA GLU A 125 -19.20 -6.81 -13.00
C GLU A 125 -20.31 -7.40 -12.10
N TYR A 126 -21.42 -6.66 -12.02
CA TYR A 126 -22.60 -7.06 -11.21
C TYR A 126 -23.19 -8.42 -11.62
N ALA A 127 -23.02 -8.80 -12.88
CA ALA A 127 -23.46 -10.10 -13.40
C ALA A 127 -22.37 -11.16 -13.17
N ARG A 128 -22.65 -12.17 -12.35
CA ARG A 128 -21.72 -13.29 -12.09
C ARG A 128 -21.22 -14.03 -13.33
N ALA A 129 -22.00 -13.98 -14.42
CA ALA A 129 -21.65 -14.64 -15.67
C ALA A 129 -20.49 -13.97 -16.42
N SER A 130 -20.13 -12.72 -16.07
CA SER A 130 -19.05 -11.93 -16.70
C SER A 130 -17.77 -11.87 -15.86
N TRP A 131 -17.66 -12.67 -14.80
CA TRP A 131 -16.44 -12.72 -13.98
C TRP A 131 -15.32 -13.42 -14.76
N ASP A 132 -14.30 -12.63 -15.10
CA ASP A 132 -13.13 -13.11 -15.81
C ASP A 132 -11.86 -12.91 -14.97
N THR A 133 -10.82 -13.68 -15.27
CA THR A 133 -9.50 -13.52 -14.66
C THR A 133 -8.73 -12.45 -15.43
N TYR A 134 -8.49 -11.30 -14.78
CA TYR A 134 -7.69 -10.24 -15.37
C TYR A 134 -6.23 -10.69 -15.54
N SER A 135 -5.76 -10.72 -16.80
CA SER A 135 -4.34 -10.84 -17.15
C SER A 135 -3.89 -9.59 -17.91
N PRO A 136 -2.86 -8.88 -17.42
CA PRO A 136 -2.43 -7.63 -18.06
C PRO A 136 -1.92 -7.91 -19.47
N SER A 137 -2.44 -7.16 -20.45
CA SER A 137 -2.01 -7.23 -21.84
C SER A 137 -0.66 -6.54 -22.02
N GLY A 138 0.07 -6.87 -23.13
CA GLY A 138 1.34 -6.22 -23.44
C GLY A 138 1.24 -4.70 -23.62
N VAL A 139 0.08 -4.21 -24.07
CA VAL A 139 -0.20 -2.76 -24.20
C VAL A 139 -0.28 -2.09 -22.83
N GLU A 140 -0.90 -2.73 -21.86
CA GLU A 140 -1.00 -2.20 -20.47
C GLU A 140 0.36 -2.12 -19.80
N TRP A 141 1.23 -3.12 -20.03
CA TRP A 141 2.62 -3.06 -19.55
C TRP A 141 3.40 -1.90 -20.19
N THR A 142 3.22 -1.64 -21.49
CA THR A 142 3.89 -0.51 -22.14
C THR A 142 3.38 0.84 -21.63
N ILE A 143 2.08 0.99 -21.39
CA ILE A 143 1.49 2.19 -20.81
C ILE A 143 2.01 2.40 -19.38
N LEU A 144 2.11 1.35 -18.59
CA LEU A 144 2.61 1.42 -17.23
C LEU A 144 4.08 1.85 -17.17
N LEU A 145 4.92 1.28 -18.04
CA LEU A 145 6.32 1.68 -18.17
C LEU A 145 6.47 3.13 -18.64
N ALA A 146 5.66 3.55 -19.62
CA ALA A 146 5.67 4.92 -20.13
C ALA A 146 5.18 5.94 -19.08
N SER A 147 4.28 5.57 -18.19
CA SER A 147 3.80 6.44 -17.11
C SER A 147 4.77 6.53 -15.91
N ALA A 148 5.72 5.61 -15.81
CA ALA A 148 6.73 5.57 -14.76
C ALA A 148 8.04 6.29 -15.15
N ALA A 149 8.22 6.61 -16.44
CA ALA A 149 9.38 7.33 -16.97
C ALA A 149 9.18 8.85 -16.93
#